data_31ff076c4f5647da34fa8c9fd5e681bf
#
_entry.id   31ff076c4f5647da34fa8c9fd5e681bf
#
_cell.length_a   1.000
_cell.length_b   1.000
_cell.length_c   1.000
_cell.angle_alpha   90.00
_cell.angle_beta   90.00
_cell.angle_gamma   90.00
#
_symmetry.space_group_name_H-M   'P 1'
#
loop_
_entity.id
_entity.type
_entity.pdbx_description
1 polymer ?
#
loop_
_entity_poly.entity_id
_entity_poly.type
_entity_poly.pdbx_seq_one_letter_code
_entity_poly.pdbx_strand_id
1 'polypeptide(L)'
;SSSTSSFLPLAIMTSPDTHAKTLALLEENAYFGLQKQQVTLMLQERVACLADGSASLALDPTDAFQILTKPHGHGDVHALLHSTGTAKKWAEQHGTRWIAFFQDTNVQAFRALPAAIGVAELKNYAMISVAVPRRAGEAIGALARLVPKEGDGKQQKGLTINVEYNQLDP
;
A
#
# COMPACT_ATOMS: atom_id res chain seq x y z
N SER A 1 0.41 -32.48 21.22
CA SER A 1 0.81 -31.47 20.22
C SER A 1 -0.42 -30.78 19.71
N SER A 2 -0.71 -29.60 20.25
CA SER A 2 -1.76 -28.73 19.74
C SER A 2 -1.29 -28.19 18.37
N SER A 3 -1.93 -28.65 17.31
CA SER A 3 -1.80 -28.01 15.99
C SER A 3 -2.45 -26.64 16.09
N THR A 4 -1.69 -25.62 16.39
CA THR A 4 -2.08 -24.25 16.12
C THR A 4 -2.29 -24.13 14.61
N SER A 5 -3.54 -24.09 14.18
CA SER A 5 -3.83 -23.85 12.76
C SER A 5 -3.25 -22.49 12.42
N SER A 6 -2.12 -22.51 11.72
CA SER A 6 -1.45 -21.31 11.23
C SER A 6 -2.29 -20.77 10.10
N PHE A 7 -3.03 -19.70 10.34
CA PHE A 7 -3.73 -18.98 9.29
C PHE A 7 -2.90 -17.76 8.84
N LEU A 8 -3.04 -17.37 7.58
CA LEU A 8 -2.42 -16.17 7.05
C LEU A 8 -3.25 -14.95 7.46
N PRO A 9 -2.67 -14.00 8.19
CA PRO A 9 -3.38 -12.77 8.53
C PRO A 9 -3.55 -11.86 7.32
N LEU A 10 -4.68 -11.17 7.26
CA LEU A 10 -5.03 -10.22 6.23
C LEU A 10 -5.34 -8.85 6.85
N ALA A 11 -4.73 -7.79 6.35
CA ALA A 11 -5.12 -6.43 6.67
C ALA A 11 -5.71 -5.74 5.43
N ILE A 12 -6.83 -5.06 5.61
CA ILE A 12 -7.49 -4.29 4.56
C ILE A 12 -7.52 -2.84 5.01
N MET A 13 -6.83 -1.99 4.27
CA MET A 13 -6.90 -0.56 4.49
C MET A 13 -8.14 0.02 3.83
N THR A 14 -8.88 0.79 4.59
CA THR A 14 -10.13 1.42 4.18
C THR A 14 -10.10 2.92 4.44
N SER A 15 -10.94 3.68 3.74
CA SER A 15 -11.22 5.08 4.03
C SER A 15 -12.51 5.21 4.86
N PRO A 16 -12.80 6.37 5.47
CA PRO A 16 -14.06 6.62 6.16
C PRO A 16 -15.29 6.32 5.29
N ASP A 17 -15.18 6.57 3.99
CA ASP A 17 -16.29 6.37 3.03
C ASP A 17 -16.55 4.89 2.71
N THR A 18 -15.55 4.04 2.88
CA THR A 18 -15.60 2.61 2.52
C THR A 18 -15.60 1.67 3.72
N HIS A 19 -15.15 2.13 4.89
CA HIS A 19 -14.92 1.27 6.06
C HIS A 19 -16.16 0.46 6.48
N ALA A 20 -17.28 1.15 6.71
CA ALA A 20 -18.53 0.50 7.13
C ALA A 20 -19.06 -0.45 6.06
N LYS A 21 -18.95 -0.07 4.78
CA LYS A 21 -19.37 -0.91 3.65
C LYS A 21 -18.50 -2.16 3.51
N THR A 22 -17.19 -2.04 3.71
CA THR A 22 -16.27 -3.17 3.69
C THR A 22 -16.55 -4.13 4.83
N LEU A 23 -16.80 -3.62 6.04
CA LEU A 23 -17.17 -4.45 7.18
C LEU A 23 -18.48 -5.22 6.93
N ALA A 24 -19.53 -4.53 6.46
CA ALA A 24 -20.80 -5.14 6.12
C ALA A 24 -20.64 -6.25 5.06
N LEU A 25 -19.88 -5.96 3.99
CA LEU A 25 -19.59 -6.93 2.94
C LEU A 25 -18.90 -8.20 3.48
N LEU A 26 -17.94 -8.04 4.38
CA LEU A 26 -17.25 -9.16 5.00
C LEU A 26 -18.20 -9.99 5.87
N GLU A 27 -19.03 -9.34 6.69
CA GLU A 27 -19.98 -10.02 7.58
C GLU A 27 -21.09 -10.72 6.80
N GLU A 28 -21.68 -10.07 5.80
CA GLU A 28 -22.73 -10.64 4.93
C GLU A 28 -22.24 -11.88 4.17
N ASN A 29 -20.96 -11.95 3.84
CA ASN A 29 -20.36 -13.07 3.11
C ASN A 29 -19.54 -14.01 4.01
N ALA A 30 -19.79 -14.03 5.34
CA ALA A 30 -19.07 -14.88 6.28
C ALA A 30 -17.54 -14.82 6.08
N TYR A 31 -17.00 -13.59 5.90
CA TYR A 31 -15.58 -13.32 5.66
C TYR A 31 -14.99 -14.13 4.49
N PHE A 32 -15.81 -14.52 3.53
CA PHE A 32 -15.43 -15.34 2.37
C PHE A 32 -14.69 -16.63 2.76
N GLY A 33 -15.07 -17.23 3.88
CA GLY A 33 -14.45 -18.44 4.43
C GLY A 33 -13.20 -18.21 5.27
N LEU A 34 -12.75 -16.98 5.44
CA LEU A 34 -11.71 -16.62 6.40
C LEU A 34 -12.28 -16.58 7.81
N GLN A 35 -11.45 -16.82 8.81
CA GLN A 35 -11.83 -16.58 10.18
C GLN A 35 -11.85 -15.08 10.48
N LYS A 36 -12.82 -14.59 11.24
CA LYS A 36 -12.94 -13.17 11.57
C LYS A 36 -11.64 -12.59 12.16
N GLN A 37 -10.93 -13.35 12.98
CA GLN A 37 -9.67 -12.95 13.59
C GLN A 37 -8.47 -12.87 12.62
N GLN A 38 -8.60 -13.44 11.41
CA GLN A 38 -7.57 -13.28 10.37
C GLN A 38 -7.61 -11.88 9.76
N VAL A 39 -8.78 -11.23 9.75
CA VAL A 39 -9.01 -10.00 9.01
C VAL A 39 -8.92 -8.81 9.96
N THR A 40 -8.05 -7.87 9.64
CA THR A 40 -7.90 -6.60 10.35
C THR A 40 -8.25 -5.46 9.40
N LEU A 41 -9.27 -4.67 9.74
CA LEU A 41 -9.56 -3.43 9.00
C LEU A 41 -8.73 -2.29 9.60
N MET A 42 -8.04 -1.57 8.74
CA MET A 42 -7.23 -0.40 9.10
C MET A 42 -7.81 0.83 8.42
N LEU A 43 -8.28 1.79 9.22
CA LEU A 43 -8.85 3.03 8.72
C LEU A 43 -7.74 4.05 8.47
N GLN A 44 -7.60 4.50 7.23
CA GLN A 44 -6.67 5.58 6.89
C GLN A 44 -7.21 6.95 7.30
N GLU A 45 -6.30 7.87 7.60
CA GLU A 45 -6.59 9.24 7.91
C GLU A 45 -7.04 10.05 6.69
N ARG A 46 -7.67 11.18 6.93
CA ARG A 46 -7.98 12.16 5.89
C ARG A 46 -7.00 13.33 5.98
N VAL A 47 -6.67 13.89 4.85
CA VAL A 47 -5.82 15.07 4.74
C VAL A 47 -6.53 16.18 3.99
N ALA A 48 -6.12 17.42 4.22
CA ALA A 48 -6.65 18.57 3.52
C ALA A 48 -6.38 18.48 2.01
N CYS A 49 -7.38 18.90 1.21
CA CYS A 49 -7.21 19.08 -0.21
C CYS A 49 -6.57 20.44 -0.50
N LEU A 50 -5.72 20.49 -1.50
CA LEU A 50 -5.23 21.76 -2.06
C LEU A 50 -6.15 22.20 -3.18
N ALA A 51 -6.42 23.51 -3.24
CA ALA A 51 -7.22 24.13 -4.29
C ALA A 51 -6.40 24.37 -5.57
N ASP A 52 -5.10 24.61 -5.40
CA ASP A 52 -4.17 24.97 -6.48
C ASP A 52 -2.71 24.58 -6.20
N GLY A 53 -1.83 24.90 -7.13
CA GLY A 53 -0.38 24.65 -7.01
C GLY A 53 0.35 25.59 -6.03
N SER A 54 -0.32 26.60 -5.48
CA SER A 54 0.22 27.53 -4.47
C SER A 54 -0.02 27.06 -3.04
N ALA A 55 -0.48 25.82 -2.86
CA ALA A 55 -0.80 25.21 -1.59
C ALA A 55 -1.96 25.89 -0.82
N SER A 56 -2.83 26.61 -1.50
CA SER A 56 -4.09 27.10 -0.93
C SER A 56 -4.98 25.93 -0.54
N LEU A 57 -5.61 26.00 0.63
CA LEU A 57 -6.52 24.93 1.07
C LEU A 57 -7.87 25.03 0.33
N ALA A 58 -8.35 23.90 -0.14
CA ALA A 58 -9.71 23.82 -0.70
C ALA A 58 -10.75 23.82 0.42
N LEU A 59 -11.80 24.60 0.22
CA LEU A 59 -12.96 24.62 1.13
C LEU A 59 -14.04 23.66 0.66
N ASP A 60 -14.83 23.14 1.59
CA ASP A 60 -15.97 22.31 1.26
C ASP A 60 -17.00 23.13 0.46
N PRO A 61 -17.50 22.63 -0.68
CA PRO A 61 -18.46 23.36 -1.50
C PRO A 61 -19.77 23.71 -0.79
N THR A 62 -20.09 22.98 0.29
CA THR A 62 -21.33 23.14 1.06
C THR A 62 -21.14 23.95 2.35
N ASP A 63 -19.89 24.11 2.81
CA ASP A 63 -19.54 24.86 4.02
C ASP A 63 -18.20 25.57 3.86
N ALA A 64 -18.26 26.89 3.66
CA ALA A 64 -17.08 27.74 3.46
C ALA A 64 -16.15 27.84 4.70
N PHE A 65 -16.56 27.34 5.85
CA PHE A 65 -15.74 27.28 7.05
C PHE A 65 -15.11 25.90 7.28
N GLN A 66 -15.38 24.95 6.40
CA GLN A 66 -14.83 23.61 6.47
C GLN A 66 -13.80 23.37 5.36
N ILE A 67 -12.66 22.82 5.74
CA ILE A 67 -11.63 22.42 4.78
C ILE A 67 -12.08 21.12 4.10
N LEU A 68 -12.06 21.10 2.77
CA LEU A 68 -12.27 19.89 2.01
C LEU A 68 -11.15 18.89 2.30
N THR A 69 -11.51 17.65 2.59
CA THR A 69 -10.55 16.59 2.89
C THR A 69 -10.72 15.39 1.97
N LYS A 70 -9.64 14.65 1.79
CA LYS A 70 -9.62 13.40 1.03
C LYS A 70 -8.86 12.32 1.80
N PRO A 71 -9.03 11.02 1.49
CA PRO A 71 -8.14 9.98 1.99
C PRO A 71 -6.69 10.30 1.63
N HIS A 72 -5.76 10.03 2.54
CA HIS A 72 -4.35 10.40 2.35
C HIS A 72 -3.72 9.64 1.17
N GLY A 73 -3.94 8.34 1.07
CA GLY A 73 -3.46 7.52 -0.04
C GLY A 73 -2.88 6.18 0.38
N HIS A 74 -2.46 5.41 -0.61
CA HIS A 74 -2.03 4.02 -0.43
C HIS A 74 -0.81 3.85 0.49
N GLY A 75 0.07 4.84 0.56
CA GLY A 75 1.26 4.81 1.41
C GLY A 75 0.96 4.70 2.91
N ASP A 76 -0.24 5.10 3.34
CA ASP A 76 -0.66 5.01 4.75
C ASP A 76 -0.67 3.58 5.28
N VAL A 77 -0.78 2.58 4.43
CA VAL A 77 -0.75 1.18 4.84
C VAL A 77 0.52 0.85 5.63
N HIS A 78 1.65 1.42 5.25
CA HIS A 78 2.92 1.20 5.96
C HIS A 78 2.92 1.85 7.34
N ALA A 79 2.47 3.10 7.41
CA ALA A 79 2.35 3.84 8.66
C ALA A 79 1.34 3.16 9.62
N LEU A 80 0.20 2.72 9.10
CA LEU A 80 -0.83 2.03 9.87
C LEU A 80 -0.35 0.67 10.40
N LEU A 81 0.31 -0.15 9.58
CA LEU A 81 0.89 -1.42 10.04
C LEU A 81 1.88 -1.21 11.19
N HIS A 82 2.64 -0.13 11.15
CA HIS A 82 3.59 0.21 12.20
C HIS A 82 2.89 0.78 13.44
N SER A 83 2.08 1.83 13.29
CA SER A 83 1.47 2.57 14.41
C SER A 83 0.45 1.74 15.20
N THR A 84 -0.29 0.85 14.52
CA THR A 84 -1.20 -0.10 15.18
C THR A 84 -0.48 -1.29 15.79
N GLY A 85 0.81 -1.47 15.55
CA GLY A 85 1.58 -2.63 15.97
C GLY A 85 1.21 -3.92 15.22
N THR A 86 0.42 -3.84 14.15
CA THR A 86 -0.07 -5.02 13.43
C THR A 86 1.06 -5.84 12.83
N ALA A 87 2.04 -5.20 12.19
CA ALA A 87 3.20 -5.91 11.63
C ALA A 87 4.01 -6.61 12.71
N LYS A 88 4.24 -5.96 13.85
CA LYS A 88 4.93 -6.53 15.01
C LYS A 88 4.19 -7.74 15.57
N LYS A 89 2.87 -7.60 15.76
CA LYS A 89 2.00 -8.69 16.22
C LYS A 89 2.07 -9.90 15.30
N TRP A 90 2.05 -9.68 13.99
CA TRP A 90 2.15 -10.77 13.02
C TRP A 90 3.50 -11.47 13.07
N ALA A 91 4.59 -10.72 13.20
CA ALA A 91 5.92 -11.31 13.33
C ALA A 91 6.04 -12.15 14.60
N GLU A 92 5.60 -11.64 15.75
CA GLU A 92 5.75 -12.29 17.05
C GLU A 92 4.77 -13.45 17.27
N GLN A 93 3.52 -13.33 16.84
CA GLN A 93 2.48 -14.32 17.10
C GLN A 93 2.31 -15.36 16.00
N HIS A 94 2.59 -14.99 14.75
CA HIS A 94 2.41 -15.87 13.58
C HIS A 94 3.72 -16.24 12.89
N GLY A 95 4.86 -15.70 13.36
CA GLY A 95 6.16 -15.93 12.71
C GLY A 95 6.23 -15.35 11.30
N THR A 96 5.42 -14.32 11.00
CA THR A 96 5.37 -13.70 9.67
C THR A 96 6.71 -13.06 9.33
N ARG A 97 7.32 -13.48 8.24
CA ARG A 97 8.59 -12.96 7.73
C ARG A 97 8.41 -12.02 6.54
N TRP A 98 7.34 -12.21 5.78
CA TRP A 98 7.04 -11.44 4.57
C TRP A 98 5.64 -10.84 4.65
N ILE A 99 5.50 -9.61 4.21
CA ILE A 99 4.22 -8.95 4.03
C ILE A 99 4.07 -8.65 2.55
N ALA A 100 2.99 -9.12 1.94
CA ALA A 100 2.63 -8.82 0.56
C ALA A 100 1.67 -7.64 0.51
N PHE A 101 2.00 -6.63 -0.29
CA PHE A 101 1.13 -5.49 -0.57
C PHE A 101 0.56 -5.62 -1.98
N PHE A 102 -0.72 -5.48 -2.11
CA PHE A 102 -1.41 -5.49 -3.40
C PHE A 102 -2.71 -4.71 -3.34
N GLN A 103 -3.21 -4.31 -4.48
CA GLN A 103 -4.54 -3.71 -4.59
C GLN A 103 -5.59 -4.82 -4.75
N ASP A 104 -6.78 -4.59 -4.21
CA ASP A 104 -7.93 -5.50 -4.31
C ASP A 104 -8.31 -5.83 -5.77
N THR A 105 -8.09 -4.87 -6.68
CA THR A 105 -8.30 -5.04 -8.12
C THR A 105 -7.26 -5.94 -8.81
N ASN A 106 -6.14 -6.25 -8.15
CA ASN A 106 -5.04 -7.03 -8.73
C ASN A 106 -5.01 -8.49 -8.24
N VAL A 107 -6.03 -9.27 -8.60
CA VAL A 107 -6.11 -10.70 -8.26
C VAL A 107 -4.93 -11.52 -8.82
N GLN A 108 -4.29 -11.08 -9.89
CA GLN A 108 -3.15 -11.78 -10.49
C GLN A 108 -1.90 -11.72 -9.61
N ALA A 109 -1.83 -10.79 -8.66
CA ALA A 109 -0.73 -10.72 -7.69
C ALA A 109 -0.50 -12.06 -6.99
N PHE A 110 -1.56 -12.79 -6.63
CA PHE A 110 -1.45 -14.08 -5.95
C PHE A 110 -0.71 -15.15 -6.75
N ARG A 111 -0.73 -15.08 -8.08
CA ARG A 111 0.03 -16.01 -8.93
C ARG A 111 1.53 -15.74 -8.90
N ALA A 112 1.92 -14.48 -8.75
CA ALA A 112 3.32 -14.07 -8.74
C ALA A 112 3.97 -14.20 -7.35
N LEU A 113 3.18 -14.10 -6.27
CA LEU A 113 3.69 -14.06 -4.90
C LEU A 113 4.62 -15.22 -4.53
N PRO A 114 4.30 -16.49 -4.80
CA PRO A 114 5.19 -17.60 -4.40
C PRO A 114 6.58 -17.50 -5.06
N ALA A 115 6.60 -17.12 -6.35
CA ALA A 115 7.85 -16.94 -7.08
C ALA A 115 8.62 -15.72 -6.56
N ALA A 116 7.94 -14.61 -6.29
CA ALA A 116 8.56 -13.41 -5.75
C ALA A 116 9.20 -13.67 -4.37
N ILE A 117 8.46 -14.32 -3.46
CA ILE A 117 8.98 -14.69 -2.14
C ILE A 117 10.18 -15.64 -2.27
N GLY A 118 10.08 -16.65 -3.14
CA GLY A 118 11.18 -17.59 -3.38
C GLY A 118 12.45 -16.90 -3.88
N VAL A 119 12.33 -15.92 -4.79
CA VAL A 119 13.46 -15.12 -5.26
C VAL A 119 14.02 -14.23 -4.14
N ALA A 120 13.14 -13.60 -3.34
CA ALA A 120 13.56 -12.76 -2.22
C ALA A 120 14.37 -13.55 -1.19
N GLU A 121 13.91 -14.74 -0.83
CA GLU A 121 14.62 -15.66 0.08
C GLU A 121 15.97 -16.11 -0.51
N LEU A 122 15.98 -16.58 -1.76
CA LEU A 122 17.19 -17.06 -2.43
C LEU A 122 18.26 -15.97 -2.57
N LYS A 123 17.84 -14.73 -2.81
CA LYS A 123 18.75 -13.59 -3.02
C LYS A 123 18.97 -12.75 -1.76
N ASN A 124 18.34 -13.11 -0.66
CA ASN A 124 18.37 -12.37 0.60
C ASN A 124 17.95 -10.89 0.42
N TYR A 125 16.89 -10.66 -0.35
CA TYR A 125 16.34 -9.33 -0.53
C TYR A 125 15.40 -8.98 0.62
N ALA A 126 15.52 -7.75 1.14
CA ALA A 126 14.57 -7.23 2.12
C ALA A 126 13.24 -6.76 1.49
N MET A 127 13.27 -6.44 0.20
CA MET A 127 12.10 -5.99 -0.55
C MET A 127 12.19 -6.48 -1.99
N ILE A 128 11.06 -6.87 -2.54
CA ILE A 128 10.91 -7.24 -3.95
C ILE A 128 9.61 -6.66 -4.50
N SER A 129 9.64 -6.17 -5.72
CA SER A 129 8.46 -5.67 -6.42
C SER A 129 8.22 -6.48 -7.69
N VAL A 130 6.98 -6.82 -7.93
CA VAL A 130 6.54 -7.39 -9.20
C VAL A 130 6.19 -6.26 -10.14
N ALA A 131 6.94 -6.14 -11.23
CA ALA A 131 6.73 -5.11 -12.24
C ALA A 131 6.15 -5.72 -13.51
N VAL A 132 5.35 -4.93 -14.22
CA VAL A 132 4.82 -5.27 -15.55
C VAL A 132 5.39 -4.30 -16.58
N PRO A 133 5.59 -4.75 -17.85
CA PRO A 133 5.96 -3.84 -18.93
C PRO A 133 4.88 -2.77 -19.12
N ARG A 134 5.31 -1.51 -19.28
CA ARG A 134 4.41 -0.39 -19.60
C ARG A 134 4.75 0.21 -20.97
N ARG A 135 3.77 0.88 -21.56
CA ARG A 135 3.95 1.69 -22.76
C ARG A 135 3.82 3.17 -22.41
N ALA A 136 4.43 4.03 -23.19
CA ALA A 136 4.25 5.47 -23.04
C ALA A 136 2.76 5.83 -23.17
N GLY A 137 2.29 6.77 -22.36
CA GLY A 137 0.89 7.20 -22.34
C GLY A 137 -0.06 6.32 -21.47
N GLU A 138 0.39 5.17 -20.97
CA GLU A 138 -0.42 4.38 -20.04
C GLU A 138 -0.47 5.03 -18.65
N ALA A 139 -1.65 5.04 -18.03
CA ALA A 139 -1.87 5.56 -16.68
C ALA A 139 -1.35 4.59 -15.59
N ILE A 140 -0.07 4.24 -15.69
CA ILE A 140 0.64 3.32 -14.79
C ILE A 140 1.95 3.97 -14.39
N GLY A 141 2.31 3.91 -13.11
CA GLY A 141 3.60 4.39 -12.60
C GLY A 141 4.78 3.68 -13.27
N ALA A 142 5.93 4.34 -13.31
CA ALA A 142 7.14 3.80 -13.90
C ALA A 142 8.23 3.61 -12.85
N LEU A 143 8.99 2.52 -12.98
CA LEU A 143 10.24 2.38 -12.27
C LEU A 143 11.32 3.19 -12.99
N ALA A 144 11.91 4.14 -12.28
CA ALA A 144 12.94 5.02 -12.79
C ALA A 144 14.19 4.97 -11.90
N ARG A 145 15.32 5.38 -12.43
CA ARG A 145 16.56 5.52 -11.67
C ARG A 145 16.94 6.98 -11.58
N LEU A 146 16.91 7.53 -10.39
CA LEU A 146 17.50 8.82 -10.09
C LEU A 146 19.02 8.71 -10.19
N VAL A 147 19.61 9.50 -11.08
CA VAL A 147 21.04 9.59 -11.26
C VAL A 147 21.50 10.96 -10.74
N PRO A 148 22.54 11.05 -9.92
CA PRO A 148 23.09 12.34 -9.51
C PRO A 148 23.52 13.16 -10.74
N LYS A 149 23.33 14.49 -10.68
CA LYS A 149 23.88 15.37 -11.73
C LYS A 149 25.41 15.30 -11.72
N GLU A 150 26.00 15.29 -12.92
CA GLU A 150 27.44 15.39 -13.06
C GLU A 150 27.93 16.67 -12.39
N GLY A 151 28.87 16.55 -11.44
CA GLY A 151 29.47 17.69 -10.75
C GLY A 151 29.45 17.65 -9.23
N ASP A 152 28.66 16.79 -8.61
CA ASP A 152 28.54 16.70 -7.13
C ASP A 152 29.67 15.95 -6.42
N GLY A 153 30.75 15.62 -7.09
CA GLY A 153 31.99 15.09 -6.49
C GLY A 153 31.88 13.83 -5.62
N LYS A 154 30.68 13.31 -5.39
CA LYS A 154 30.43 12.09 -4.65
C LYS A 154 29.87 11.03 -5.60
N GLN A 155 30.50 9.87 -5.63
CA GLN A 155 29.99 8.66 -6.29
C GLN A 155 28.69 8.21 -5.59
N GLN A 156 27.59 8.93 -5.79
CA GLN A 156 26.29 8.52 -5.26
C GLN A 156 25.72 7.42 -6.15
N LYS A 157 25.45 6.28 -5.55
CA LYS A 157 24.70 5.22 -6.22
C LYS A 157 23.31 5.74 -6.57
N GLY A 158 22.91 5.61 -7.84
CA GLY A 158 21.57 5.98 -8.26
C GLY A 158 20.50 5.26 -7.43
N LEU A 159 19.42 5.95 -7.11
CA LEU A 159 18.29 5.43 -6.35
C LEU A 159 17.18 4.98 -7.31
N THR A 160 16.69 3.76 -7.15
CA THR A 160 15.49 3.30 -7.85
C THR A 160 14.26 3.86 -7.16
N ILE A 161 13.41 4.52 -7.91
CA ILE A 161 12.16 5.13 -7.45
C ILE A 161 10.99 4.69 -8.31
N ASN A 162 9.78 4.80 -7.77
CA ASN A 162 8.57 4.78 -8.55
C ASN A 162 8.16 6.24 -8.86
N VAL A 163 7.79 6.49 -10.11
CA VAL A 163 7.31 7.81 -10.56
C VAL A 163 5.88 7.62 -11.07
N GLU A 164 4.95 8.41 -10.57
CA GLU A 164 3.57 8.38 -11.02
C GLU A 164 3.46 8.84 -12.49
N TYR A 165 2.51 8.25 -13.21
CA TYR A 165 2.35 8.49 -14.64
C TYR A 165 2.12 9.97 -14.99
N ASN A 166 1.45 10.73 -14.11
CA ASN A 166 1.20 12.17 -14.29
C ASN A 166 2.41 13.05 -13.99
N GLN A 167 3.50 12.49 -13.51
CA GLN A 167 4.80 13.15 -13.28
C GLN A 167 5.81 12.76 -14.36
N LEU A 168 5.45 11.84 -15.26
CA LEU A 168 6.26 11.51 -16.41
C LEU A 168 5.90 12.49 -17.54
N ASP A 169 6.92 12.99 -18.23
CA ASP A 169 6.70 13.82 -19.41
C ASP A 169 5.84 13.09 -20.44
N PRO A 170 4.93 13.82 -21.11
CA PRO A 170 4.02 13.25 -22.10
C PRO A 170 4.75 12.65 -23.30
#